data_226d39fcc03a9dfe85f77bbd8aaf021d
#
_entry.id   226d39fcc03a9dfe85f77bbd8aaf021d
#
_cell.length_a   1.000
_cell.length_b   1.000
_cell.length_c   1.000
_cell.angle_alpha   90.00
_cell.angle_beta   90.00
_cell.angle_gamma   90.00
#
_symmetry.space_group_name_H-M   'P 1'
#
loop_
_entity.id
_entity.type
_entity.pdbx_description
1 polymer ?
#
loop_
_entity_poly.entity_id
_entity_poly.type
_entity_poly.pdbx_seq_one_letter_code
_entity_poly.pdbx_strand_id
1 'polypeptide(L)'
;MHHKNILLIAQTPRTHERMRALQRELDVSILLATPETFDEAIKSGHEFDLLIIDVVGLKQDDFNAIDTYVVDNGFIPELFVTDADKINSLHLPVQGKCDFTLATANEAEYELRCSRLLWPNEESGPADIVSVDNMTINLATYQVYIDDKPVDLTLMEYSLLSFLVTHPSRAYSRETLLHRVWGFEYCGGTRTVDVHIRRVRSKVGPQIANHIVTVRGVGYLFKM
;
A
#
# COMPACT_ATOMS: atom_id res chain seq x y z
N MET A 1 -6.69 -16.78 6.54
CA MET A 1 -7.08 -15.38 6.84
C MET A 1 -7.33 -15.25 8.33
N HIS A 2 -6.79 -14.21 8.98
CA HIS A 2 -7.12 -13.89 10.37
C HIS A 2 -8.34 -12.97 10.38
N HIS A 3 -9.23 -13.18 11.36
CA HIS A 3 -10.42 -12.35 11.56
C HIS A 3 -10.07 -10.87 11.67
N LYS A 4 -10.82 -10.00 10.98
CA LYS A 4 -10.56 -8.56 10.91
C LYS A 4 -11.78 -7.73 11.31
N ASN A 5 -11.54 -6.58 11.92
CA ASN A 5 -12.58 -5.67 12.36
C ASN A 5 -12.65 -4.44 11.44
N ILE A 6 -13.81 -4.15 10.93
CA ILE A 6 -14.08 -3.00 10.07
C ILE A 6 -15.01 -2.03 10.80
N LEU A 7 -14.69 -0.74 10.78
CA LEU A 7 -15.61 0.32 11.16
C LEU A 7 -16.20 0.95 9.91
N LEU A 8 -17.51 0.82 9.70
CA LEU A 8 -18.24 1.55 8.66
C LEU A 8 -18.82 2.84 9.25
N ILE A 9 -18.39 3.97 8.72
CA ILE A 9 -18.88 5.30 9.07
C ILE A 9 -19.78 5.79 7.93
N ALA A 10 -21.09 5.85 8.19
CA ALA A 10 -22.06 6.25 7.17
C ALA A 10 -23.26 6.95 7.80
N GLN A 11 -23.68 8.06 7.20
CA GLN A 11 -24.87 8.79 7.63
C GLN A 11 -26.16 8.16 7.10
N THR A 12 -26.07 7.38 6.03
CA THR A 12 -27.22 6.72 5.39
C THR A 12 -26.99 5.21 5.29
N PRO A 13 -28.06 4.39 5.32
CA PRO A 13 -27.92 2.92 5.26
C PRO A 13 -27.59 2.37 3.86
N ARG A 14 -27.34 3.21 2.87
CA ARG A 14 -27.16 2.80 1.46
C ARG A 14 -26.01 1.81 1.24
N THR A 15 -24.98 1.86 2.09
CA THR A 15 -23.81 0.98 2.03
C THR A 15 -23.99 -0.29 2.87
N HIS A 16 -24.97 -0.35 3.77
CA HIS A 16 -25.15 -1.44 4.72
C HIS A 16 -25.42 -2.81 4.08
N GLU A 17 -26.20 -2.86 2.98
CA GLU A 17 -26.53 -4.14 2.31
C GLU A 17 -25.27 -4.76 1.71
N ARG A 18 -24.40 -3.95 1.14
CA ARG A 18 -23.12 -4.41 0.56
C ARG A 18 -22.15 -4.89 1.64
N MET A 19 -22.17 -4.24 2.80
CA MET A 19 -21.39 -4.69 3.95
C MET A 19 -21.83 -6.07 4.47
N ARG A 20 -23.13 -6.42 4.37
CA ARG A 20 -23.60 -7.78 4.70
C ARG A 20 -23.08 -8.82 3.73
N ALA A 21 -22.86 -8.50 2.47
CA ALA A 21 -22.20 -9.39 1.52
C ALA A 21 -20.74 -9.60 1.89
N LEU A 22 -20.00 -8.52 2.21
CA LEU A 22 -18.62 -8.63 2.68
C LEU A 22 -18.45 -9.56 3.89
N GLN A 23 -19.35 -9.48 4.87
CA GLN A 23 -19.31 -10.38 6.05
C GLN A 23 -19.52 -11.85 5.72
N ARG A 24 -20.16 -12.17 4.59
CA ARG A 24 -20.37 -13.55 4.16
C ARG A 24 -19.17 -14.13 3.41
N GLU A 25 -18.50 -13.29 2.65
CA GLU A 25 -17.40 -13.71 1.76
C GLU A 25 -16.03 -13.57 2.45
N LEU A 26 -15.88 -12.61 3.36
CA LEU A 26 -14.64 -12.34 4.09
C LEU A 26 -14.83 -12.68 5.58
N ASP A 27 -13.78 -13.13 6.24
CA ASP A 27 -13.74 -13.35 7.69
C ASP A 27 -13.60 -12.00 8.43
N VAL A 28 -14.70 -11.21 8.46
CA VAL A 28 -14.69 -9.86 9.04
C VAL A 28 -15.90 -9.61 9.95
N SER A 29 -15.67 -8.81 10.99
CA SER A 29 -16.74 -8.15 11.77
C SER A 29 -16.88 -6.70 11.34
N ILE A 30 -18.10 -6.22 11.19
CA ILE A 30 -18.37 -4.83 10.81
C ILE A 30 -19.17 -4.14 11.91
N LEU A 31 -18.58 -3.11 12.51
CA LEU A 31 -19.25 -2.17 13.39
C LEU A 31 -19.77 -0.98 12.57
N LEU A 32 -21.02 -0.61 12.78
CA LEU A 32 -21.65 0.52 12.10
C LEU A 32 -21.62 1.72 13.03
N ALA A 33 -21.19 2.87 12.52
CA ALA A 33 -21.25 4.16 13.20
C ALA A 33 -21.81 5.23 12.26
N THR A 34 -22.47 6.23 12.83
CA THR A 34 -22.72 7.50 12.17
C THR A 34 -21.67 8.51 12.63
N PRO A 35 -21.50 9.66 11.97
CA PRO A 35 -20.59 10.69 12.46
C PRO A 35 -20.83 11.06 13.93
N GLU A 36 -22.09 11.10 14.35
CA GLU A 36 -22.49 11.44 15.72
C GLU A 36 -22.13 10.34 16.74
N THR A 37 -22.09 9.07 16.32
CA THR A 37 -21.75 7.93 17.19
C THR A 37 -20.31 7.45 17.00
N PHE A 38 -19.53 8.09 16.16
CA PHE A 38 -18.15 7.74 15.89
C PHE A 38 -17.28 7.70 17.15
N ASP A 39 -17.40 8.73 18.00
CA ASP A 39 -16.68 8.81 19.28
C ASP A 39 -17.00 7.66 20.23
N GLU A 40 -18.26 7.20 20.24
CA GLU A 40 -18.67 6.05 21.04
C GLU A 40 -18.09 4.75 20.49
N ALA A 41 -18.10 4.62 19.16
CA ALA A 41 -17.57 3.44 18.47
C ALA A 41 -16.06 3.26 18.74
N ILE A 42 -15.25 4.31 18.66
CA ILE A 42 -13.80 4.24 18.92
C ILE A 42 -13.50 4.04 20.42
N LYS A 43 -14.34 4.50 21.33
CA LYS A 43 -14.19 4.28 22.78
C LYS A 43 -14.65 2.89 23.24
N SER A 44 -15.26 2.10 22.36
CA SER A 44 -15.73 0.74 22.69
C SER A 44 -14.62 -0.26 22.99
N GLY A 45 -13.35 0.12 22.75
CA GLY A 45 -12.17 -0.73 22.95
C GLY A 45 -11.90 -1.73 21.84
N HIS A 46 -12.60 -1.62 20.70
CA HIS A 46 -12.30 -2.42 19.53
C HIS A 46 -11.12 -1.79 18.76
N GLU A 47 -10.18 -2.62 18.36
CA GLU A 47 -9.17 -2.25 17.37
C GLU A 47 -9.73 -2.51 15.97
N PHE A 48 -9.60 -1.53 15.09
CA PHE A 48 -10.09 -1.63 13.72
C PHE A 48 -8.92 -1.80 12.74
N ASP A 49 -9.10 -2.70 11.79
CA ASP A 49 -8.12 -3.01 10.73
C ASP A 49 -8.41 -2.24 9.44
N LEU A 50 -9.63 -1.72 9.28
CA LEU A 50 -10.06 -0.94 8.12
C LEU A 50 -11.19 0.01 8.53
N LEU A 51 -11.13 1.25 8.06
CA LEU A 51 -12.25 2.18 8.07
C LEU A 51 -12.89 2.23 6.69
N ILE A 52 -14.21 2.06 6.60
CA ILE A 52 -14.98 2.35 5.39
C ILE A 52 -15.78 3.60 5.66
N ILE A 53 -15.56 4.65 4.86
CA ILE A 53 -16.07 6.00 5.09
C ILE A 53 -16.98 6.40 3.92
N ASP A 54 -18.29 6.41 4.13
CA ASP A 54 -19.23 6.98 3.15
C ASP A 54 -19.20 8.51 3.28
N VAL A 55 -18.52 9.15 2.33
CA VAL A 55 -18.29 10.61 2.37
C VAL A 55 -19.53 11.45 2.13
N VAL A 56 -20.64 10.84 1.71
CA VAL A 56 -21.88 11.58 1.43
C VAL A 56 -22.57 11.97 2.72
N GLY A 57 -22.66 13.28 2.93
CA GLY A 57 -23.27 13.87 4.11
C GLY A 57 -22.29 14.15 5.26
N LEU A 58 -21.02 13.75 5.16
CA LEU A 58 -19.99 14.12 6.14
C LEU A 58 -19.67 15.61 6.06
N LYS A 59 -19.46 16.22 7.23
CA LYS A 59 -18.99 17.59 7.38
C LYS A 59 -17.46 17.61 7.54
N GLN A 60 -16.85 18.77 7.40
CA GLN A 60 -15.39 18.91 7.54
C GLN A 60 -14.91 18.51 8.95
N ASP A 61 -15.69 18.79 9.98
CA ASP A 61 -15.33 18.42 11.36
C ASP A 61 -15.34 16.90 11.55
N ASP A 62 -16.25 16.18 10.88
CA ASP A 62 -16.29 14.72 10.91
C ASP A 62 -15.03 14.13 10.28
N PHE A 63 -14.58 14.67 9.13
CA PHE A 63 -13.32 14.28 8.49
C PHE A 63 -12.12 14.53 9.38
N ASN A 64 -12.05 15.69 10.03
CA ASN A 64 -10.93 16.02 10.92
C ASN A 64 -10.86 15.06 12.12
N ALA A 65 -12.01 14.66 12.67
CA ALA A 65 -12.06 13.69 13.77
C ALA A 65 -11.60 12.30 13.32
N ILE A 66 -12.04 11.84 12.14
CA ILE A 66 -11.63 10.56 11.56
C ILE A 66 -10.12 10.55 11.27
N ASP A 67 -9.60 11.58 10.60
CA ASP A 67 -8.19 11.71 10.25
C ASP A 67 -7.30 11.70 11.51
N THR A 68 -7.70 12.43 12.55
CA THR A 68 -7.00 12.41 13.85
C THR A 68 -6.94 10.99 14.42
N TYR A 69 -8.06 10.28 14.42
CA TYR A 69 -8.11 8.91 14.92
C TYR A 69 -7.22 7.97 14.10
N VAL A 70 -7.23 8.07 12.76
CA VAL A 70 -6.39 7.26 11.87
C VAL A 70 -4.90 7.48 12.15
N VAL A 71 -4.48 8.73 12.29
CA VAL A 71 -3.09 9.10 12.61
C VAL A 71 -2.67 8.55 13.97
N ASP A 72 -3.50 8.74 14.99
CA ASP A 72 -3.19 8.32 16.37
C ASP A 72 -3.11 6.78 16.54
N ASN A 73 -3.78 6.03 15.64
CA ASN A 73 -3.79 4.57 15.66
C ASN A 73 -2.91 3.92 14.56
N GLY A 74 -1.87 4.61 14.10
CA GLY A 74 -0.83 4.04 13.24
C GLY A 74 -1.22 3.95 11.77
N PHE A 75 -2.05 4.86 11.25
CA PHE A 75 -2.52 4.92 9.87
C PHE A 75 -3.34 3.69 9.47
N ILE A 76 -4.47 3.49 10.15
CA ILE A 76 -5.44 2.45 9.77
C ILE A 76 -5.82 2.63 8.29
N PRO A 77 -5.86 1.56 7.49
CA PRO A 77 -6.30 1.64 6.09
C PRO A 77 -7.72 2.21 5.95
N GLU A 78 -7.97 2.96 4.88
CA GLU A 78 -9.24 3.65 4.64
C GLU A 78 -9.79 3.34 3.25
N LEU A 79 -11.08 3.01 3.17
CA LEU A 79 -11.84 2.91 1.92
C LEU A 79 -12.92 3.99 1.89
N PHE A 80 -12.77 4.95 1.00
CA PHE A 80 -13.76 6.02 0.82
C PHE A 80 -14.85 5.60 -0.16
N VAL A 81 -16.10 5.75 0.24
CA VAL A 81 -17.28 5.49 -0.60
C VAL A 81 -17.87 6.83 -1.03
N THR A 82 -17.96 7.07 -2.33
CA THR A 82 -18.42 8.34 -2.89
C THR A 82 -19.42 8.16 -4.03
N ASP A 83 -20.09 9.23 -4.43
CA ASP A 83 -20.91 9.26 -5.64
C ASP A 83 -20.08 9.73 -6.84
N ALA A 84 -20.48 9.33 -8.06
CA ALA A 84 -19.75 9.63 -9.28
C ALA A 84 -19.59 11.14 -9.57
N ASP A 85 -20.57 11.93 -9.19
CA ASP A 85 -20.57 13.40 -9.32
C ASP A 85 -19.62 14.10 -8.33
N LYS A 86 -19.22 13.41 -7.26
CA LYS A 86 -18.35 13.93 -6.19
C LYS A 86 -16.90 13.49 -6.27
N ILE A 87 -16.54 12.62 -7.22
CA ILE A 87 -15.14 12.12 -7.36
C ILE A 87 -14.13 13.26 -7.46
N ASN A 88 -14.43 14.32 -8.21
CA ASN A 88 -13.51 15.43 -8.42
C ASN A 88 -13.28 16.28 -7.16
N SER A 89 -14.15 16.16 -6.17
CA SER A 89 -14.03 16.84 -4.87
C SER A 89 -13.52 15.95 -3.76
N LEU A 90 -13.27 14.67 -4.05
CA LEU A 90 -12.73 13.73 -3.08
C LEU A 90 -11.23 14.03 -2.83
N HIS A 91 -10.90 14.33 -1.59
CA HIS A 91 -9.53 14.50 -1.14
C HIS A 91 -9.12 13.27 -0.36
N LEU A 92 -8.22 12.48 -0.94
CA LEU A 92 -7.65 11.33 -0.27
C LEU A 92 -6.44 11.76 0.58
N PRO A 93 -6.25 11.16 1.76
CA PRO A 93 -5.06 11.40 2.56
C PRO A 93 -3.77 11.13 1.78
N VAL A 94 -2.76 11.98 1.97
CA VAL A 94 -1.44 11.81 1.32
C VAL A 94 -0.62 10.71 2.02
N GLN A 95 -0.90 10.48 3.29
CA GLN A 95 -0.23 9.47 4.12
C GLN A 95 -1.21 8.35 4.45
N GLY A 96 -0.68 7.15 4.63
CA GLY A 96 -1.50 5.96 4.91
C GLY A 96 -1.87 5.16 3.66
N LYS A 97 -2.63 4.09 3.88
CA LYS A 97 -3.18 3.22 2.83
C LYS A 97 -4.64 3.59 2.61
N CYS A 98 -4.95 4.23 1.51
CA CYS A 98 -6.32 4.57 1.18
C CYS A 98 -6.67 4.19 -0.26
N ASP A 99 -7.93 3.87 -0.47
CA ASP A 99 -8.55 3.64 -1.78
C ASP A 99 -9.95 4.25 -1.79
N PHE A 100 -10.59 4.29 -2.94
CA PHE A 100 -11.98 4.75 -3.03
C PHE A 100 -12.81 3.85 -3.95
N THR A 101 -14.11 3.84 -3.73
CA THR A 101 -15.08 3.15 -4.58
C THR A 101 -16.35 4.00 -4.74
N LEU A 102 -17.13 3.70 -5.77
CA LEU A 102 -18.43 4.32 -5.96
C LEU A 102 -19.48 3.63 -5.10
N ALA A 103 -20.42 4.40 -4.57
CA ALA A 103 -21.58 3.85 -3.88
C ALA A 103 -22.41 2.92 -4.78
N THR A 104 -22.29 3.03 -6.10
CA THR A 104 -22.95 2.16 -7.10
C THR A 104 -22.08 0.96 -7.52
N ALA A 105 -20.84 0.81 -7.05
CA ALA A 105 -19.97 -0.31 -7.38
C ALA A 105 -20.60 -1.65 -6.98
N ASN A 106 -20.27 -2.72 -7.66
CA ASN A 106 -20.80 -4.05 -7.35
C ASN A 106 -20.13 -4.69 -6.12
N GLU A 107 -20.69 -5.79 -5.62
CA GLU A 107 -20.18 -6.48 -4.43
C GLU A 107 -18.74 -6.96 -4.63
N ALA A 108 -18.41 -7.50 -5.80
CA ALA A 108 -17.07 -8.01 -6.10
C ALA A 108 -16.00 -6.90 -6.10
N GLU A 109 -16.35 -5.65 -6.49
CA GLU A 109 -15.43 -4.53 -6.39
C GLU A 109 -15.18 -4.13 -4.93
N TYR A 110 -16.22 -4.09 -4.10
CA TYR A 110 -16.07 -3.85 -2.66
C TYR A 110 -15.20 -4.92 -2.00
N GLU A 111 -15.48 -6.19 -2.30
CA GLU A 111 -14.71 -7.33 -1.79
C GLU A 111 -13.23 -7.22 -2.16
N LEU A 112 -12.93 -6.99 -3.43
CA LEU A 112 -11.56 -6.85 -3.92
C LEU A 112 -10.81 -5.71 -3.24
N ARG A 113 -11.43 -4.53 -3.11
CA ARG A 113 -10.79 -3.37 -2.49
C ARG A 113 -10.58 -3.55 -0.99
N CYS A 114 -11.58 -4.09 -0.28
CA CYS A 114 -11.46 -4.40 1.13
C CYS A 114 -10.39 -5.46 1.38
N SER A 115 -10.35 -6.55 0.62
CA SER A 115 -9.32 -7.59 0.72
C SER A 115 -7.92 -7.00 0.57
N ARG A 116 -7.69 -6.15 -0.42
CA ARG A 116 -6.38 -5.52 -0.65
C ARG A 116 -5.95 -4.57 0.47
N LEU A 117 -6.88 -3.93 1.14
CA LEU A 117 -6.60 -3.06 2.28
C LEU A 117 -6.39 -3.85 3.58
N LEU A 118 -7.19 -4.89 3.81
CA LEU A 118 -7.14 -5.72 5.02
C LEU A 118 -5.97 -6.70 5.02
N TRP A 119 -5.69 -7.32 3.88
CA TRP A 119 -4.65 -8.35 3.72
C TRP A 119 -3.68 -8.01 2.58
N PRO A 120 -2.93 -6.90 2.69
CA PRO A 120 -2.05 -6.45 1.62
C PRO A 120 -0.94 -7.45 1.25
N ASN A 121 -0.72 -8.47 2.09
CA ASN A 121 0.32 -9.48 1.91
C ASN A 121 -0.22 -10.89 1.62
N GLU A 122 -1.54 -11.12 1.67
CA GLU A 122 -2.11 -12.46 1.47
C GLU A 122 -2.53 -12.71 0.01
N GLU A 123 -2.77 -11.66 -0.75
CA GLU A 123 -2.98 -11.75 -2.18
C GLU A 123 -1.80 -11.11 -2.93
N SER A 124 -0.82 -11.93 -3.26
CA SER A 124 0.11 -11.58 -4.33
C SER A 124 -0.68 -11.58 -5.63
N GLY A 125 -1.40 -10.50 -5.89
CA GLY A 125 -2.02 -10.30 -7.20
C GLY A 125 -0.93 -10.21 -8.27
N PRO A 126 -1.25 -10.38 -9.56
CA PRO A 126 -0.30 -10.19 -10.65
C PRO A 126 0.46 -8.85 -10.58
N ALA A 127 -0.13 -7.83 -9.91
CA ALA A 127 0.48 -6.53 -9.70
C ALA A 127 1.63 -6.52 -8.66
N ASP A 128 1.64 -7.48 -7.73
CA ASP A 128 2.69 -7.57 -6.70
C ASP A 128 3.86 -8.46 -7.11
N ILE A 129 3.77 -9.10 -8.27
CA ILE A 129 4.83 -9.92 -8.84
C ILE A 129 5.42 -9.18 -10.04
N VAL A 130 6.70 -8.87 -9.95
CA VAL A 130 7.45 -8.31 -11.07
C VAL A 130 8.42 -9.38 -11.55
N SER A 131 8.29 -9.79 -12.81
CA SER A 131 9.18 -10.76 -13.44
C SER A 131 10.04 -10.09 -14.51
N VAL A 132 11.33 -10.36 -14.46
CA VAL A 132 12.32 -9.90 -15.45
C VAL A 132 13.28 -11.04 -15.72
N ASP A 133 13.32 -11.53 -16.95
CA ASP A 133 14.09 -12.70 -17.35
C ASP A 133 13.84 -13.90 -16.42
N ASN A 134 14.87 -14.35 -15.69
CA ASN A 134 14.79 -15.45 -14.72
C ASN A 134 14.56 -14.97 -13.28
N MET A 135 14.31 -13.67 -13.07
CA MET A 135 14.04 -13.09 -11.75
C MET A 135 12.55 -12.87 -11.54
N THR A 136 12.08 -13.26 -10.37
CA THR A 136 10.75 -12.91 -9.87
C THR A 136 10.88 -12.17 -8.54
N ILE A 137 10.30 -10.99 -8.43
CA ILE A 137 10.22 -10.22 -7.20
C ILE A 137 8.76 -10.24 -6.72
N ASN A 138 8.56 -10.67 -5.49
CA ASN A 138 7.28 -10.52 -4.80
C ASN A 138 7.34 -9.27 -3.93
N LEU A 139 6.60 -8.24 -4.32
CA LEU A 139 6.58 -6.94 -3.63
C LEU A 139 5.83 -7.01 -2.29
N ALA A 140 4.88 -7.94 -2.17
CA ALA A 140 4.10 -8.12 -0.95
C ALA A 140 4.88 -8.86 0.15
N THR A 141 5.67 -9.89 -0.23
CA THR A 141 6.42 -10.71 0.73
C THR A 141 7.88 -10.30 0.89
N TYR A 142 8.34 -9.29 0.16
CA TYR A 142 9.74 -8.83 0.16
C TYR A 142 10.75 -9.93 -0.26
N GLN A 143 10.32 -10.84 -1.14
CA GLN A 143 11.12 -11.97 -1.59
C GLN A 143 11.56 -11.81 -3.05
N VAL A 144 12.75 -12.28 -3.35
CA VAL A 144 13.33 -12.33 -4.70
C VAL A 144 13.73 -13.76 -5.01
N TYR A 145 13.39 -14.20 -6.19
CA TYR A 145 13.75 -15.53 -6.72
C TYR A 145 14.53 -15.38 -8.02
N ILE A 146 15.55 -16.21 -8.21
CA ILE A 146 16.28 -16.37 -9.47
C ILE A 146 16.21 -17.86 -9.84
N ASP A 147 15.69 -18.18 -11.02
CA ASP A 147 15.44 -19.56 -11.45
C ASP A 147 14.68 -20.36 -10.37
N ASP A 148 13.60 -19.76 -9.83
CA ASP A 148 12.74 -20.27 -8.74
C ASP A 148 13.47 -20.54 -7.41
N LYS A 149 14.72 -20.09 -7.25
CA LYS A 149 15.47 -20.20 -6.00
C LYS A 149 15.48 -18.88 -5.26
N PRO A 150 15.19 -18.87 -3.94
CA PRO A 150 15.19 -17.64 -3.17
C PRO A 150 16.60 -17.04 -3.10
N VAL A 151 16.66 -15.70 -3.22
CA VAL A 151 17.88 -14.91 -3.06
C VAL A 151 17.84 -14.20 -1.73
N ASP A 152 18.85 -14.41 -0.89
CA ASP A 152 18.96 -13.76 0.41
C ASP A 152 19.46 -12.32 0.26
N LEU A 153 18.52 -11.36 0.22
CA LEU A 153 18.80 -9.93 0.22
C LEU A 153 18.51 -9.34 1.60
N THR A 154 19.36 -8.42 2.04
CA THR A 154 19.00 -7.57 3.19
C THR A 154 17.86 -6.64 2.80
N LEU A 155 17.14 -6.09 3.79
CA LEU A 155 16.04 -5.16 3.55
C LEU A 155 16.45 -4.00 2.63
N MET A 156 17.63 -3.40 2.84
CA MET A 156 18.11 -2.28 2.01
C MET A 156 18.49 -2.71 0.60
N GLU A 157 19.05 -3.91 0.42
CA GLU A 157 19.36 -4.48 -0.91
C GLU A 157 18.05 -4.77 -1.67
N TYR A 158 17.07 -5.36 -0.99
CA TYR A 158 15.74 -5.59 -1.56
C TYR A 158 15.08 -4.26 -1.95
N SER A 159 15.01 -3.29 -1.02
CA SER A 159 14.37 -1.99 -1.27
C SER A 159 15.00 -1.23 -2.43
N LEU A 160 16.33 -1.31 -2.57
CA LEU A 160 17.04 -0.69 -3.69
C LEU A 160 16.72 -1.39 -5.02
N LEU A 161 16.72 -2.74 -5.04
CA LEU A 161 16.40 -3.52 -6.23
C LEU A 161 14.95 -3.31 -6.65
N SER A 162 14.00 -3.44 -5.74
CA SER A 162 12.57 -3.28 -6.01
C SER A 162 12.26 -1.87 -6.52
N PHE A 163 12.84 -0.84 -5.91
CA PHE A 163 12.69 0.54 -6.40
C PHE A 163 13.15 0.69 -7.85
N LEU A 164 14.31 0.16 -8.20
CA LEU A 164 14.85 0.28 -9.56
C LEU A 164 14.01 -0.52 -10.57
N VAL A 165 13.57 -1.72 -10.22
CA VAL A 165 12.78 -2.61 -11.09
C VAL A 165 11.38 -2.07 -11.33
N THR A 166 10.76 -1.46 -10.33
CA THR A 166 9.42 -0.85 -10.47
C THR A 166 9.44 0.51 -11.17
N HIS A 167 10.63 1.08 -11.42
CA HIS A 167 10.81 2.32 -12.15
C HIS A 167 11.83 2.16 -13.31
N PRO A 168 11.55 1.27 -14.26
CA PRO A 168 12.50 0.91 -15.31
C PRO A 168 12.76 2.09 -16.27
N SER A 169 13.90 2.02 -16.95
CA SER A 169 14.32 2.97 -18.00
C SER A 169 14.49 4.42 -17.53
N ARG A 170 14.45 4.68 -16.24
CA ARG A 170 14.68 6.01 -15.65
C ARG A 170 15.95 6.01 -14.82
N ALA A 171 16.86 6.95 -15.12
CA ALA A 171 18.07 7.16 -14.34
C ALA A 171 17.77 7.95 -13.06
N TYR A 172 18.23 7.45 -11.94
CA TYR A 172 18.13 8.09 -10.63
C TYR A 172 19.52 8.46 -10.12
N SER A 173 19.65 9.69 -9.58
CA SER A 173 20.89 10.09 -8.95
C SER A 173 21.14 9.28 -7.66
N ARG A 174 22.41 9.21 -7.24
CA ARG A 174 22.77 8.57 -5.98
C ARG A 174 22.06 9.20 -4.78
N GLU A 175 21.90 10.52 -4.80
CA GLU A 175 21.16 11.25 -3.76
C GLU A 175 19.69 10.89 -3.76
N THR A 176 19.05 10.85 -4.93
CA THR A 176 17.65 10.45 -5.06
C THR A 176 17.45 9.02 -4.55
N LEU A 177 18.32 8.07 -4.92
CA LEU A 177 18.25 6.69 -4.44
C LEU A 177 18.47 6.60 -2.93
N LEU A 178 19.42 7.38 -2.39
CA LEU A 178 19.66 7.43 -0.96
C LEU A 178 18.40 7.87 -0.20
N HIS A 179 17.80 8.99 -0.60
CA HIS A 179 16.60 9.51 0.04
C HIS A 179 15.38 8.59 -0.11
N ARG A 180 15.20 7.98 -1.29
CA ARG A 180 14.04 7.10 -1.55
C ARG A 180 14.11 5.76 -0.84
N VAL A 181 15.31 5.21 -0.63
CA VAL A 181 15.50 3.87 -0.06
C VAL A 181 15.86 3.92 1.43
N TRP A 182 16.67 4.90 1.86
CA TRP A 182 17.12 5.04 3.26
C TRP A 182 16.38 6.12 4.04
N GLY A 183 15.61 6.99 3.36
CA GLY A 183 14.91 8.09 3.99
C GLY A 183 15.74 9.40 4.06
N PHE A 184 15.05 10.50 4.30
CA PHE A 184 15.67 11.84 4.34
C PHE A 184 16.59 12.06 5.54
N GLU A 185 16.35 11.34 6.63
CA GLU A 185 17.15 11.49 7.88
C GLU A 185 18.42 10.65 7.89
N TYR A 186 18.69 9.90 6.83
CA TYR A 186 19.89 9.09 6.76
C TYR A 186 21.15 9.95 6.60
N CYS A 187 22.01 9.95 7.64
CA CYS A 187 23.23 10.77 7.71
C CYS A 187 24.43 10.18 6.94
N GLY A 188 24.27 9.06 6.25
CA GLY A 188 25.35 8.41 5.48
C GLY A 188 25.56 9.05 4.11
N GLY A 189 26.75 8.88 3.56
CA GLY A 189 27.09 9.40 2.24
C GLY A 189 26.50 8.58 1.08
N THR A 190 26.42 9.20 -0.11
CA THR A 190 25.85 8.61 -1.33
C THR A 190 26.62 7.37 -1.82
N ARG A 191 27.86 7.15 -1.36
CA ARG A 191 28.62 5.92 -1.62
C ARG A 191 27.97 4.65 -1.07
N THR A 192 27.08 4.78 -0.08
CA THR A 192 26.25 3.69 0.43
C THR A 192 25.46 3.03 -0.69
N VAL A 193 24.91 3.82 -1.62
CA VAL A 193 24.20 3.30 -2.79
C VAL A 193 25.11 2.43 -3.66
N ASP A 194 26.34 2.89 -3.95
CA ASP A 194 27.31 2.13 -4.79
C ASP A 194 27.65 0.77 -4.16
N VAL A 195 27.80 0.75 -2.83
CA VAL A 195 28.09 -0.50 -2.09
C VAL A 195 26.93 -1.48 -2.21
N HIS A 196 25.68 -1.00 -2.04
CA HIS A 196 24.50 -1.86 -2.13
C HIS A 196 24.24 -2.31 -3.57
N ILE A 197 24.41 -1.47 -4.57
CA ILE A 197 24.36 -1.88 -5.98
C ILE A 197 25.35 -3.01 -6.27
N ARG A 198 26.58 -2.90 -5.78
CA ARG A 198 27.59 -3.97 -5.95
C ARG A 198 27.14 -5.29 -5.31
N ARG A 199 26.59 -5.23 -4.08
CA ARG A 199 26.08 -6.40 -3.36
C ARG A 199 24.88 -7.02 -4.07
N VAL A 200 23.91 -6.21 -4.49
CA VAL A 200 22.75 -6.67 -5.26
C VAL A 200 23.20 -7.38 -6.53
N ARG A 201 24.06 -6.75 -7.35
CA ARG A 201 24.59 -7.37 -8.58
C ARG A 201 25.25 -8.72 -8.33
N SER A 202 26.00 -8.83 -7.23
CA SER A 202 26.67 -10.09 -6.86
C SER A 202 25.69 -11.20 -6.48
N LYS A 203 24.54 -10.84 -5.89
CA LYS A 203 23.54 -11.80 -5.39
C LYS A 203 22.54 -12.23 -6.46
N VAL A 204 22.13 -11.32 -7.34
CA VAL A 204 21.13 -11.61 -8.39
C VAL A 204 21.72 -12.29 -9.63
N GLY A 205 23.03 -12.45 -9.68
CA GLY A 205 23.71 -13.09 -10.81
C GLY A 205 23.88 -12.19 -12.04
N PRO A 206 24.71 -12.63 -13.02
CA PRO A 206 25.14 -11.79 -14.13
C PRO A 206 24.00 -11.37 -15.07
N GLN A 207 22.99 -12.20 -15.25
CA GLN A 207 21.85 -11.91 -16.14
C GLN A 207 21.12 -10.68 -15.64
N ILE A 208 20.61 -10.70 -14.42
CA ILE A 208 19.89 -9.57 -13.82
C ILE A 208 20.80 -8.39 -13.52
N ALA A 209 22.07 -8.64 -13.12
CA ALA A 209 23.03 -7.56 -12.86
C ALA A 209 23.26 -6.65 -14.09
N ASN A 210 23.15 -7.19 -15.32
CA ASN A 210 23.28 -6.43 -16.55
C ASN A 210 22.14 -5.42 -16.77
N HIS A 211 20.96 -5.67 -16.21
CA HIS A 211 19.85 -4.72 -16.23
C HIS A 211 20.09 -3.50 -15.32
N ILE A 212 20.90 -3.65 -14.27
CA ILE A 212 21.27 -2.53 -13.40
C ILE A 212 22.41 -1.78 -14.07
N VAL A 213 22.09 -0.70 -14.77
CA VAL A 213 23.07 0.08 -15.55
C VAL A 213 23.60 1.25 -14.73
N THR A 214 24.93 1.45 -14.77
CA THR A 214 25.56 2.64 -14.16
C THR A 214 25.58 3.78 -15.17
N VAL A 215 24.92 4.88 -14.83
CA VAL A 215 24.98 6.12 -15.60
C VAL A 215 26.09 7.00 -15.00
N ARG A 216 27.23 7.11 -15.75
CA ARG A 216 28.41 7.83 -15.27
C ARG A 216 28.08 9.27 -14.93
N GLY A 217 28.57 9.75 -13.79
CA GLY A 217 28.29 11.11 -13.30
C GLY A 217 26.89 11.34 -12.75
N VAL A 218 25.96 10.37 -12.87
CA VAL A 218 24.57 10.49 -12.40
C VAL A 218 24.29 9.47 -11.30
N GLY A 219 24.14 8.21 -11.64
CA GLY A 219 23.72 7.17 -10.71
C GLY A 219 23.38 5.87 -11.40
N TYR A 220 22.15 5.38 -11.24
CA TYR A 220 21.75 4.05 -11.70
C TYR A 220 20.37 4.07 -12.34
N LEU A 221 20.14 3.14 -13.26
CA LEU A 221 18.84 2.80 -13.83
C LEU A 221 18.70 1.29 -13.95
N PHE A 222 17.47 0.82 -14.03
CA PHE A 222 17.15 -0.55 -14.45
C PHE A 222 16.69 -0.51 -15.90
N LYS A 223 17.34 -1.27 -16.76
CA LYS A 223 17.00 -1.36 -18.18
C LYS A 223 16.19 -2.64 -18.40
N MET A 224 14.98 -2.52 -18.86
CA MET A 224 14.22 -3.66 -19.36
C MET A 224 14.67 -4.08 -20.75
#